data_a485e827e16107edbd839fa06d49baaf
#
_entry.id   a485e827e16107edbd839fa06d49baaf
#
_cell.length_a   1.000
_cell.length_b   1.000
_cell.length_c   1.000
_cell.angle_alpha   90.00
_cell.angle_beta   90.00
_cell.angle_gamma   90.00
#
_symmetry.space_group_name_H-M   'P 1'
#
loop_
_entity.id
_entity.type
_entity.pdbx_description
1 polymer ?
#
loop_
_entity_poly.entity_id
_entity_poly.type
_entity_poly.pdbx_seq_one_letter_code
_entity_poly.pdbx_strand_id
1 'polypeptide(L)'
;MKKAERAEHEFRAMSEALKASGYSEKLVTIKQSRAMLGGLICALPFAAAFGAVYRLALAGRAHLSDAAGMGFYAMFAGIVIVSAFVHELLHGLGWAIASGRGWRAVRFNVSALMPSCACTAALGRWQYIAGVLAPFVLLGGGSVVFMFVYPGTVSVLTMLVNFLLAGADLLIAFSALRECGALIADHPTQAGYAAFRR
;
A
#
# COMPACT_ATOMS: atom_id res chain seq x y z
N MET A 1 1.13 -24.79 -14.36
CA MET A 1 2.00 -23.69 -13.92
C MET A 1 1.30 -22.96 -12.78
N LYS A 2 1.91 -22.86 -11.60
CA LYS A 2 1.36 -22.15 -10.45
C LYS A 2 1.29 -20.63 -10.76
N LYS A 3 0.32 -19.91 -10.18
CA LYS A 3 0.13 -18.46 -10.43
C LYS A 3 1.45 -17.64 -10.21
N ALA A 4 2.23 -18.00 -9.20
CA ALA A 4 3.51 -17.36 -8.90
C ALA A 4 4.57 -17.60 -10.01
N GLU A 5 4.67 -18.81 -10.54
CA GLU A 5 5.58 -19.15 -11.65
C GLU A 5 5.26 -18.35 -12.92
N ARG A 6 3.96 -18.19 -13.21
CA ARG A 6 3.50 -17.37 -14.32
C ARG A 6 3.87 -15.90 -14.13
N ALA A 7 3.68 -15.37 -12.92
CA ALA A 7 4.03 -13.99 -12.58
C ALA A 7 5.54 -13.73 -12.78
N GLU A 8 6.36 -14.66 -12.33
CA GLU A 8 7.81 -14.56 -12.46
C GLU A 8 8.27 -14.69 -13.90
N HIS A 9 7.64 -15.58 -14.68
CA HIS A 9 7.93 -15.72 -16.11
C HIS A 9 7.59 -14.44 -16.89
N GLU A 10 6.42 -13.84 -16.65
CA GLU A 10 6.02 -12.59 -17.30
C GLU A 10 6.94 -11.42 -16.90
N PHE A 11 7.34 -11.35 -15.63
CA PHE A 11 8.30 -10.35 -15.16
C PHE A 11 9.68 -10.52 -15.84
N ARG A 12 10.21 -11.74 -15.91
CA ARG A 12 11.49 -12.02 -16.58
C ARG A 12 11.43 -11.64 -18.06
N ALA A 13 10.37 -12.00 -18.76
CA ALA A 13 10.20 -11.65 -20.18
C ALA A 13 10.19 -10.12 -20.39
N MET A 14 9.50 -9.37 -19.51
CA MET A 14 9.53 -7.91 -19.53
C MET A 14 10.93 -7.36 -19.25
N SER A 15 11.62 -7.88 -18.24
CA SER A 15 12.98 -7.45 -17.87
C SER A 15 13.97 -7.70 -19.03
N GLU A 16 13.92 -8.86 -19.65
CA GLU A 16 14.77 -9.19 -20.81
C GLU A 16 14.50 -8.27 -22.01
N ALA A 17 13.24 -7.99 -22.31
CA ALA A 17 12.86 -7.05 -23.37
C ALA A 17 13.41 -5.64 -23.12
N LEU A 18 13.34 -5.15 -21.86
CA LEU A 18 13.90 -3.86 -21.48
C LEU A 18 15.43 -3.86 -21.57
N LYS A 19 16.10 -4.92 -21.12
CA LYS A 19 17.56 -5.07 -21.26
C LYS A 19 18.00 -5.09 -22.73
N ALA A 20 17.29 -5.81 -23.58
CA ALA A 20 17.53 -5.81 -25.01
C ALA A 20 17.36 -4.42 -25.65
N SER A 21 16.55 -3.57 -25.04
CA SER A 21 16.33 -2.16 -25.43
C SER A 21 17.35 -1.20 -24.82
N GLY A 22 18.41 -1.70 -24.17
CA GLY A 22 19.50 -0.90 -23.61
C GLY A 22 19.27 -0.38 -22.20
N TYR A 23 18.30 -0.95 -21.45
CA TYR A 23 18.09 -0.60 -20.04
C TYR A 23 18.93 -1.51 -19.13
N SER A 24 19.48 -0.95 -18.06
CA SER A 24 20.09 -1.68 -16.95
C SER A 24 19.07 -1.90 -15.84
N GLU A 25 19.04 -3.11 -15.27
CA GLU A 25 18.13 -3.48 -14.18
C GLU A 25 18.80 -3.33 -12.82
N LYS A 26 18.11 -2.70 -11.88
CA LYS A 26 18.46 -2.64 -10.47
C LYS A 26 17.30 -3.18 -9.66
N LEU A 27 17.49 -4.29 -8.97
CA LEU A 27 16.51 -4.85 -8.03
C LEU A 27 16.58 -4.13 -6.68
N VAL A 28 15.44 -3.67 -6.21
CA VAL A 28 15.26 -3.04 -4.89
C VAL A 28 14.20 -3.84 -4.14
N THR A 29 14.64 -4.85 -3.41
CA THR A 29 13.76 -5.72 -2.63
C THR A 29 14.06 -5.60 -1.15
N ILE A 30 13.04 -5.67 -0.33
CA ILE A 30 13.11 -5.54 1.12
C ILE A 30 12.60 -6.84 1.75
N LYS A 31 13.36 -7.40 2.69
CA LYS A 31 12.88 -8.56 3.45
C LYS A 31 11.58 -8.20 4.16
N GLN A 32 10.59 -9.10 4.14
CA GLN A 32 9.25 -8.88 4.69
C GLN A 32 9.28 -8.31 6.13
N SER A 33 10.13 -8.86 6.99
CA SER A 33 10.28 -8.36 8.37
C SER A 33 10.79 -6.91 8.44
N ARG A 34 11.71 -6.53 7.55
CA ARG A 34 12.21 -5.15 7.48
C ARG A 34 11.19 -4.20 6.88
N ALA A 35 10.40 -4.67 5.91
CA ALA A 35 9.31 -3.90 5.34
C ALA A 35 8.24 -3.60 6.39
N MET A 36 7.88 -4.59 7.22
CA MET A 36 6.92 -4.41 8.31
C MET A 36 7.44 -3.42 9.36
N LEU A 37 8.68 -3.59 9.84
CA LEU A 37 9.27 -2.69 10.85
C LEU A 37 9.47 -1.27 10.30
N GLY A 38 10.03 -1.13 9.10
CA GLY A 38 10.21 0.16 8.44
C GLY A 38 8.88 0.84 8.14
N GLY A 39 7.88 0.07 7.72
CA GLY A 39 6.51 0.54 7.51
C GLY A 39 5.89 1.07 8.80
N LEU A 40 6.04 0.36 9.91
CA LEU A 40 5.57 0.82 11.22
C LEU A 40 6.23 2.16 11.60
N ILE A 41 7.55 2.28 11.43
CA ILE A 41 8.29 3.52 11.70
C ILE A 41 7.78 4.67 10.82
N CYS A 42 7.48 4.41 9.55
CA CYS A 42 6.94 5.43 8.64
C CYS A 42 5.48 5.81 8.97
N ALA A 43 4.66 4.89 9.47
CA ALA A 43 3.25 5.13 9.79
C ALA A 43 3.04 5.85 11.13
N LEU A 44 3.88 5.56 12.12
CA LEU A 44 3.75 6.09 13.49
C LEU A 44 3.65 7.63 13.58
N PRO A 45 4.47 8.43 12.87
CA PRO A 45 4.35 9.89 12.92
C PRO A 45 2.98 10.41 12.49
N PHE A 46 2.40 9.81 11.45
CA PHE A 46 1.07 10.17 10.96
C PHE A 46 -0.02 9.78 11.97
N ALA A 47 0.04 8.56 12.48
CA ALA A 47 -0.90 8.07 13.49
C ALA A 47 -0.82 8.92 14.77
N ALA A 48 0.38 9.30 15.22
CA ALA A 48 0.60 10.15 16.38
C ALA A 48 0.09 11.58 16.15
N ALA A 49 0.41 12.18 14.98
CA ALA A 49 -0.04 13.53 14.65
C ALA A 49 -1.57 13.62 14.60
N PHE A 50 -2.24 12.72 13.91
CA PHE A 50 -3.70 12.72 13.83
C PHE A 50 -4.36 12.28 15.14
N GLY A 51 -3.75 11.39 15.92
CA GLY A 51 -4.18 11.06 17.28
C GLY A 51 -4.10 12.26 18.22
N ALA A 52 -3.04 13.07 18.12
CA ALA A 52 -2.91 14.32 18.87
C ALA A 52 -3.98 15.35 18.46
N VAL A 53 -4.19 15.53 17.16
CA VAL A 53 -5.26 16.40 16.64
C VAL A 53 -6.63 15.95 17.13
N TYR A 54 -6.90 14.63 17.12
CA TYR A 54 -8.13 14.08 17.67
C TYR A 54 -8.30 14.43 19.15
N ARG A 55 -7.27 14.22 19.96
CA ARG A 55 -7.29 14.54 21.39
C ARG A 55 -7.56 16.02 21.64
N LEU A 56 -6.90 16.90 20.90
CA LEU A 56 -7.01 18.35 21.09
C LEU A 56 -8.33 18.92 20.58
N ALA A 57 -8.82 18.44 19.42
CA ALA A 57 -9.99 19.01 18.77
C ALA A 57 -11.31 18.33 19.17
N LEU A 58 -11.29 17.06 19.59
CA LEU A 58 -12.48 16.22 19.74
C LEU A 58 -12.63 15.57 21.12
N ALA A 59 -11.72 15.85 22.08
CA ALA A 59 -11.74 15.21 23.41
C ALA A 59 -13.07 15.38 24.18
N GLY A 60 -13.81 16.47 23.96
CA GLY A 60 -15.12 16.70 24.56
C GLY A 60 -16.30 16.13 23.76
N ARG A 61 -16.07 15.60 22.54
CA ARG A 61 -17.13 15.09 21.65
C ARG A 61 -17.05 13.59 21.43
N ALA A 62 -15.96 12.98 21.84
CA ALA A 62 -15.67 11.58 21.54
C ALA A 62 -16.15 10.68 22.68
N HIS A 63 -17.06 9.80 22.37
CA HIS A 63 -17.38 8.66 23.23
C HIS A 63 -16.47 7.49 22.82
N LEU A 64 -15.32 7.37 23.47
CA LEU A 64 -14.54 6.14 23.43
C LEU A 64 -15.28 5.16 24.34
N SER A 65 -16.08 4.28 23.76
CA SER A 65 -16.73 3.22 24.50
C SER A 65 -15.66 2.30 25.11
N ASP A 66 -15.88 1.84 26.33
CA ASP A 66 -15.06 0.79 26.93
C ASP A 66 -15.12 -0.43 26.03
N ALA A 67 -14.01 -0.66 25.32
CA ALA A 67 -13.91 -1.67 24.31
C ALA A 67 -13.68 -3.03 24.99
N ALA A 68 -14.75 -3.61 25.51
CA ALA A 68 -14.74 -4.92 26.14
C ALA A 68 -15.79 -5.85 25.49
N GLY A 69 -15.37 -7.08 25.20
CA GLY A 69 -16.26 -8.14 24.76
C GLY A 69 -16.03 -8.62 23.31
N MET A 70 -16.68 -9.75 22.99
CA MET A 70 -16.55 -10.44 21.69
C MET A 70 -16.93 -9.55 20.50
N GLY A 71 -17.94 -8.68 20.67
CA GLY A 71 -18.39 -7.76 19.64
C GLY A 71 -17.31 -6.75 19.19
N PHE A 72 -16.47 -6.29 20.11
CA PHE A 72 -15.36 -5.40 19.79
C PHE A 72 -14.30 -6.10 18.94
N TYR A 73 -13.92 -7.33 19.30
CA TYR A 73 -12.93 -8.09 18.53
C TYR A 73 -13.44 -8.44 17.12
N ALA A 74 -14.71 -8.79 16.99
CA ALA A 74 -15.33 -9.05 15.71
C ALA A 74 -15.35 -7.78 14.81
N MET A 75 -15.73 -6.65 15.38
CA MET A 75 -15.70 -5.36 14.71
C MET A 75 -14.28 -4.99 14.27
N PHE A 76 -13.29 -5.10 15.16
CA PHE A 76 -11.88 -4.80 14.83
C PHE A 76 -11.36 -5.71 13.72
N ALA A 77 -11.62 -7.01 13.79
CA ALA A 77 -11.27 -7.95 12.73
C ALA A 77 -11.93 -7.56 11.39
N GLY A 78 -13.21 -7.16 11.41
CA GLY A 78 -13.91 -6.64 10.24
C GLY A 78 -13.24 -5.40 9.64
N ILE A 79 -12.87 -4.43 10.47
CA ILE A 79 -12.14 -3.22 10.04
C ILE A 79 -10.83 -3.63 9.35
N VAL A 80 -10.03 -4.50 9.96
CA VAL A 80 -8.75 -4.93 9.39
C VAL A 80 -8.93 -5.62 8.03
N ILE A 81 -9.87 -6.58 7.96
CA ILE A 81 -10.13 -7.34 6.72
C ILE A 81 -10.61 -6.42 5.60
N VAL A 82 -11.64 -5.61 5.86
CA VAL A 82 -12.19 -4.69 4.86
C VAL A 82 -11.14 -3.67 4.41
N SER A 83 -10.41 -3.08 5.36
CA SER A 83 -9.34 -2.12 5.05
C SER A 83 -8.26 -2.76 4.17
N ALA A 84 -7.83 -4.00 4.47
CA ALA A 84 -6.81 -4.68 3.67
C ALA A 84 -7.28 -4.94 2.23
N PHE A 85 -8.52 -5.38 2.02
CA PHE A 85 -9.06 -5.60 0.67
C PHE A 85 -9.20 -4.30 -0.13
N VAL A 86 -9.75 -3.25 0.50
CA VAL A 86 -9.90 -1.94 -0.15
C VAL A 86 -8.54 -1.31 -0.42
N HIS A 87 -7.56 -1.49 0.46
CA HIS A 87 -6.18 -1.04 0.29
C HIS A 87 -5.57 -1.59 -1.01
N GLU A 88 -5.61 -2.90 -1.20
CA GLU A 88 -5.09 -3.54 -2.41
C GLU A 88 -5.87 -3.13 -3.68
N LEU A 89 -7.19 -2.94 -3.56
CA LEU A 89 -8.01 -2.45 -4.65
C LEU A 89 -7.58 -1.04 -5.10
N LEU A 90 -7.23 -0.17 -4.16
CA LEU A 90 -6.77 1.19 -4.44
C LEU A 90 -5.39 1.22 -5.10
N HIS A 91 -4.46 0.34 -4.73
CA HIS A 91 -3.23 0.14 -5.49
C HIS A 91 -3.54 -0.21 -6.94
N GLY A 92 -4.41 -1.22 -7.13
CA GLY A 92 -4.82 -1.65 -8.47
C GLY A 92 -5.46 -0.53 -9.28
N LEU A 93 -6.35 0.25 -8.66
CA LEU A 93 -7.00 1.40 -9.30
C LEU A 93 -5.97 2.47 -9.70
N GLY A 94 -5.06 2.82 -8.78
CA GLY A 94 -4.00 3.79 -9.03
C GLY A 94 -3.13 3.40 -10.22
N TRP A 95 -2.66 2.14 -10.28
CA TRP A 95 -1.86 1.66 -11.41
C TRP A 95 -2.67 1.43 -12.67
N ALA A 96 -3.94 1.02 -12.59
CA ALA A 96 -4.80 0.89 -13.75
C ALA A 96 -4.97 2.25 -14.48
N ILE A 97 -5.15 3.32 -13.70
CA ILE A 97 -5.25 4.68 -14.23
C ILE A 97 -3.88 5.16 -14.74
N ALA A 98 -2.83 5.06 -13.91
CA ALA A 98 -1.51 5.59 -14.21
C ALA A 98 -0.83 4.90 -15.41
N SER A 99 -1.08 3.61 -15.62
CA SER A 99 -0.51 2.86 -16.75
C SER A 99 -1.14 3.16 -18.10
N GLY A 100 -2.37 3.73 -18.13
CA GLY A 100 -3.18 3.86 -19.32
C GLY A 100 -3.65 2.51 -19.92
N ARG A 101 -3.31 1.38 -19.28
CA ARG A 101 -3.67 0.01 -19.72
C ARG A 101 -4.88 -0.55 -18.98
N GLY A 102 -5.44 0.21 -18.04
CA GLY A 102 -6.53 -0.23 -17.18
C GLY A 102 -6.14 -1.44 -16.33
N TRP A 103 -7.11 -2.26 -15.98
CA TRP A 103 -6.91 -3.44 -15.12
C TRP A 103 -5.99 -4.53 -15.71
N ARG A 104 -5.64 -4.45 -17.01
CA ARG A 104 -4.66 -5.36 -17.64
C ARG A 104 -3.24 -5.18 -17.12
N ALA A 105 -2.93 -4.02 -16.54
CA ALA A 105 -1.64 -3.74 -15.90
C ALA A 105 -1.58 -4.18 -14.44
N VAL A 106 -2.65 -4.80 -13.92
CA VAL A 106 -2.81 -5.09 -12.50
C VAL A 106 -3.04 -6.58 -12.31
N ARG A 107 -2.40 -7.14 -11.31
CA ARG A 107 -2.60 -8.53 -10.88
C ARG A 107 -2.99 -8.56 -9.43
N PHE A 108 -4.16 -9.14 -9.15
CA PHE A 108 -4.61 -9.45 -7.79
C PHE A 108 -4.29 -10.89 -7.43
N ASN A 109 -3.83 -11.07 -6.22
CA ASN A 109 -3.63 -12.38 -5.61
C ASN A 109 -4.21 -12.38 -4.19
N VAL A 110 -4.70 -13.53 -3.74
CA VAL A 110 -5.13 -13.75 -2.36
C VAL A 110 -4.41 -14.99 -1.88
N SER A 111 -3.57 -14.86 -0.88
CA SER A 111 -2.84 -15.96 -0.27
C SER A 111 -3.11 -15.96 1.23
N ALA A 112 -3.56 -17.09 1.77
CA ALA A 112 -3.84 -17.26 3.20
C ALA A 112 -4.67 -16.11 3.83
N LEU A 113 -5.74 -15.67 3.14
CA LEU A 113 -6.61 -14.53 3.51
C LEU A 113 -5.96 -13.14 3.42
N MET A 114 -4.70 -13.05 2.98
CA MET A 114 -4.06 -11.77 2.73
C MET A 114 -4.16 -11.42 1.23
N PRO A 115 -4.90 -10.38 0.88
CA PRO A 115 -4.92 -9.85 -0.47
C PRO A 115 -3.56 -9.22 -0.80
N SER A 116 -3.20 -9.21 -2.07
CA SER A 116 -2.06 -8.49 -2.60
C SER A 116 -2.32 -8.03 -4.01
N CYS A 117 -1.81 -6.88 -4.36
CA CYS A 117 -1.91 -6.30 -5.68
C CYS A 117 -0.51 -5.99 -6.22
N ALA A 118 -0.26 -6.21 -7.49
CA ALA A 118 1.00 -5.91 -8.14
C ALA A 118 0.78 -5.26 -9.50
N CYS A 119 1.64 -4.31 -9.84
CA CYS A 119 1.70 -3.72 -11.17
C CYS A 119 2.55 -4.58 -12.10
N THR A 120 1.96 -5.08 -13.18
CA THR A 120 2.66 -5.91 -14.17
C THR A 120 3.32 -5.12 -15.30
N ALA A 121 3.14 -3.78 -15.31
CA ALA A 121 3.71 -2.89 -16.30
C ALA A 121 4.90 -2.12 -15.74
N ALA A 122 5.92 -1.89 -16.56
CA ALA A 122 6.97 -0.94 -16.24
C ALA A 122 6.44 0.49 -16.42
N LEU A 123 6.39 1.26 -15.34
CA LEU A 123 5.82 2.60 -15.26
C LEU A 123 6.92 3.64 -15.03
N GLY A 124 6.70 4.86 -15.48
CA GLY A 124 7.53 5.97 -15.04
C GLY A 124 7.44 6.17 -13.52
N ARG A 125 8.50 6.68 -12.91
CA ARG A 125 8.62 6.85 -11.46
C ARG A 125 7.37 7.43 -10.80
N TRP A 126 6.85 8.53 -11.30
CA TRP A 126 5.69 9.21 -10.71
C TRP A 126 4.39 8.43 -10.87
N GLN A 127 4.23 7.71 -11.98
CA GLN A 127 3.10 6.83 -12.22
C GLN A 127 3.10 5.66 -11.24
N TYR A 128 4.28 5.08 -11.00
CA TYR A 128 4.45 4.00 -10.03
C TYR A 128 4.13 4.47 -8.61
N ILE A 129 4.72 5.61 -8.18
CA ILE A 129 4.51 6.20 -6.85
C ILE A 129 3.04 6.58 -6.64
N ALA A 130 2.35 7.11 -7.65
CA ALA A 130 0.93 7.44 -7.54
C ALA A 130 0.08 6.20 -7.21
N GLY A 131 0.36 5.04 -7.83
CA GLY A 131 -0.31 3.79 -7.50
C GLY A 131 0.07 3.27 -6.11
N VAL A 132 1.35 3.34 -5.73
CA VAL A 132 1.81 2.94 -4.39
C VAL A 132 1.18 3.79 -3.29
N LEU A 133 1.05 5.10 -3.48
CA LEU A 133 0.49 6.01 -2.47
C LEU A 133 -1.03 6.13 -2.49
N ALA A 134 -1.72 5.56 -3.48
CA ALA A 134 -3.17 5.67 -3.60
C ALA A 134 -3.93 5.24 -2.32
N PRO A 135 -3.61 4.10 -1.66
CA PRO A 135 -4.26 3.74 -0.41
C PRO A 135 -3.94 4.70 0.74
N PHE A 136 -2.71 5.15 0.86
CA PHE A 136 -2.31 6.11 1.90
C PHE A 136 -3.14 7.41 1.79
N VAL A 137 -3.29 7.94 0.60
CA VAL A 137 -4.02 9.19 0.36
C VAL A 137 -5.52 8.99 0.53
N LEU A 138 -6.09 7.95 -0.09
CA LEU A 138 -7.54 7.75 -0.13
C LEU A 138 -8.09 7.12 1.15
N LEU A 139 -7.51 6.01 1.62
CA LEU A 139 -7.95 5.37 2.87
C LEU A 139 -7.41 6.09 4.10
N GLY A 140 -6.14 6.45 4.12
CA GLY A 140 -5.55 7.20 5.21
C GLY A 140 -6.24 8.56 5.37
N GLY A 141 -6.29 9.36 4.31
CA GLY A 141 -6.99 10.65 4.29
C GLY A 141 -8.48 10.53 4.56
N GLY A 142 -9.17 9.58 3.93
CA GLY A 142 -10.60 9.31 4.16
C GLY A 142 -10.91 8.90 5.60
N SER A 143 -10.04 8.09 6.23
CA SER A 143 -10.21 7.71 7.64
C SER A 143 -10.00 8.87 8.60
N VAL A 144 -9.13 9.82 8.27
CA VAL A 144 -9.00 11.08 9.03
C VAL A 144 -10.29 11.90 8.92
N VAL A 145 -10.84 12.07 7.73
CA VAL A 145 -12.14 12.76 7.54
C VAL A 145 -13.24 12.03 8.31
N PHE A 146 -13.29 10.71 8.23
CA PHE A 146 -14.25 9.89 8.98
C PHE A 146 -14.14 10.11 10.50
N MET A 147 -12.93 10.22 11.03
CA MET A 147 -12.67 10.50 12.45
C MET A 147 -13.23 11.87 12.88
N PHE A 148 -13.19 12.89 12.02
CA PHE A 148 -13.76 14.21 12.33
C PHE A 148 -15.29 14.25 12.22
N VAL A 149 -15.87 13.51 11.29
CA VAL A 149 -17.32 13.46 11.05
C VAL A 149 -18.02 12.59 12.10
N TYR A 150 -17.41 11.46 12.47
CA TYR A 150 -17.95 10.50 13.43
C TYR A 150 -16.89 10.18 14.50
N PRO A 151 -16.65 11.10 15.44
CA PRO A 151 -15.63 10.91 16.47
C PRO A 151 -16.00 9.77 17.41
N GLY A 152 -15.17 8.73 17.46
CA GLY A 152 -15.40 7.55 18.30
C GLY A 152 -14.34 6.45 18.11
N THR A 153 -14.49 5.36 18.86
CA THR A 153 -13.53 4.24 18.85
C THR A 153 -13.35 3.64 17.44
N VAL A 154 -14.46 3.46 16.71
CA VAL A 154 -14.44 2.85 15.36
C VAL A 154 -13.61 3.70 14.40
N SER A 155 -13.82 4.99 14.34
CA SER A 155 -13.12 5.88 13.43
C SER A 155 -11.63 6.01 13.76
N VAL A 156 -11.27 6.06 15.04
CA VAL A 156 -9.86 6.06 15.48
C VAL A 156 -9.17 4.77 15.11
N LEU A 157 -9.79 3.61 15.35
CA LEU A 157 -9.23 2.32 14.97
C LEU A 157 -9.10 2.19 13.45
N THR A 158 -10.09 2.63 12.69
CA THR A 158 -10.04 2.63 11.22
C THR A 158 -8.86 3.48 10.73
N MET A 159 -8.66 4.67 11.29
CA MET A 159 -7.51 5.52 10.96
C MET A 159 -6.18 4.83 11.27
N LEU A 160 -6.03 4.28 12.48
CA LEU A 160 -4.81 3.59 12.88
C LEU A 160 -4.50 2.41 11.97
N VAL A 161 -5.49 1.56 11.68
CA VAL A 161 -5.34 0.40 10.79
C VAL A 161 -4.90 0.85 9.39
N ASN A 162 -5.53 1.87 8.82
CA ASN A 162 -5.20 2.33 7.45
C ASN A 162 -3.80 2.94 7.36
N PHE A 163 -3.34 3.69 8.35
CA PHE A 163 -1.95 4.17 8.37
C PHE A 163 -0.95 3.05 8.56
N LEU A 164 -1.24 2.05 9.41
CA LEU A 164 -0.36 0.91 9.62
C LEU A 164 -0.24 0.05 8.35
N LEU A 165 -1.33 -0.20 7.64
CA LEU A 165 -1.32 -0.93 6.37
C LEU A 165 -0.48 -0.19 5.31
N ALA A 166 -0.63 1.14 5.20
CA ALA A 166 0.08 1.95 4.22
C ALA A 166 1.55 2.25 4.58
N GLY A 167 2.02 1.82 5.74
CA GLY A 167 3.38 2.14 6.18
C GLY A 167 4.48 1.57 5.29
N ALA A 168 4.33 0.31 4.83
CA ALA A 168 5.28 -0.31 3.91
C ALA A 168 5.31 0.39 2.55
N ASP A 169 4.17 0.90 2.08
CA ASP A 169 4.06 1.63 0.82
C ASP A 169 4.80 2.96 0.87
N LEU A 170 4.73 3.66 2.01
CA LEU A 170 5.53 4.86 2.24
C LEU A 170 7.03 4.55 2.09
N LEU A 171 7.51 3.44 2.66
CA LEU A 171 8.91 3.03 2.54
C LEU A 171 9.29 2.75 1.08
N ILE A 172 8.43 2.04 0.34
CA ILE A 172 8.62 1.74 -1.09
C ILE A 172 8.60 3.05 -1.89
N ALA A 173 7.65 3.93 -1.65
CA ALA A 173 7.55 5.22 -2.32
C ALA A 173 8.79 6.09 -2.08
N PHE A 174 9.29 6.18 -0.84
CA PHE A 174 10.53 6.89 -0.52
C PHE A 174 11.74 6.31 -1.23
N SER A 175 11.83 4.99 -1.36
CA SER A 175 12.92 4.37 -2.11
C SER A 175 12.79 4.66 -3.62
N ALA A 176 11.58 4.60 -4.18
CA ALA A 176 11.30 4.88 -5.58
C ALA A 176 11.55 6.34 -5.97
N LEU A 177 11.42 7.30 -5.04
CA LEU A 177 11.78 8.70 -5.29
C LEU A 177 13.24 8.89 -5.71
N ARG A 178 14.13 8.00 -5.30
CA ARG A 178 15.57 8.04 -5.64
C ARG A 178 15.86 7.51 -7.04
N GLU A 179 14.92 6.85 -7.70
CA GLU A 179 15.08 6.23 -9.01
C GLU A 179 14.74 7.23 -10.14
N CYS A 180 15.56 8.29 -10.26
CA CYS A 180 15.36 9.33 -11.28
C CYS A 180 15.52 8.77 -12.69
N GLY A 181 14.57 9.09 -13.59
CA GLY A 181 14.59 8.65 -14.99
C GLY A 181 14.39 7.15 -15.22
N ALA A 182 14.11 6.37 -14.16
CA ALA A 182 13.86 4.94 -14.28
C ALA A 182 12.42 4.63 -14.66
N LEU A 183 12.24 3.52 -15.37
CA LEU A 183 10.99 2.76 -15.40
C LEU A 183 10.99 1.82 -14.21
N ILE A 184 9.87 1.70 -13.51
CA ILE A 184 9.73 0.91 -12.30
C ILE A 184 8.62 -0.12 -12.51
N ALA A 185 8.89 -1.37 -12.14
CA ALA A 185 7.91 -2.45 -12.14
C ALA A 185 7.97 -3.21 -10.82
N ASP A 186 6.80 -3.64 -10.30
CA ASP A 186 6.76 -4.43 -9.08
C ASP A 186 7.47 -5.77 -9.21
N HIS A 187 8.12 -6.19 -8.12
CA HIS A 187 8.66 -7.53 -8.05
C HIS A 187 7.53 -8.56 -7.85
N PRO A 188 7.49 -9.65 -8.63
CA PRO A 188 6.32 -10.56 -8.64
C PRO A 188 6.08 -11.34 -7.35
N THR A 189 7.11 -11.51 -6.50
CA THR A 189 7.07 -12.41 -5.33
C THR A 189 7.68 -11.81 -4.06
N GLN A 190 8.35 -10.65 -4.15
CA GLN A 190 9.00 -10.00 -3.00
C GLN A 190 8.49 -8.58 -2.84
N ALA A 191 8.51 -8.07 -1.62
CA ALA A 191 8.22 -6.66 -1.38
C ALA A 191 9.31 -5.78 -2.01
N GLY A 192 8.93 -4.91 -2.94
CA GLY A 192 9.85 -4.04 -3.65
C GLY A 192 9.62 -4.03 -5.17
N TYR A 193 10.61 -3.54 -5.90
CA TYR A 193 10.50 -3.28 -7.33
C TYR A 193 11.83 -3.50 -8.07
N ALA A 194 11.75 -3.59 -9.39
CA ALA A 194 12.88 -3.45 -10.29
C ALA A 194 12.84 -2.06 -10.94
N ALA A 195 13.97 -1.36 -10.90
CA ALA A 195 14.18 -0.08 -11.58
C ALA A 195 15.05 -0.30 -12.84
N PHE A 196 14.59 0.18 -13.98
CA PHE A 196 15.24 0.06 -15.27
C PHE A 196 15.69 1.45 -15.72
N ARG A 197 17.01 1.62 -15.90
CA ARG A 197 17.63 2.88 -16.34
C ARG A 197 18.33 2.70 -17.66
N ARG A 198 18.21 3.69 -18.52
CA ARG A 198 19.02 3.79 -19.74
C ARG A 198 20.41 4.33 -19.46
#